data_66eef5a7ebc935b5d08b2fa90f1b0420
#
_entry.id   66eef5a7ebc935b5d08b2fa90f1b0420
#
_cell.length_a   1.000
_cell.length_b   1.000
_cell.length_c   1.000
_cell.angle_alpha   90.00
_cell.angle_beta   90.00
_cell.angle_gamma   90.00
#
_symmetry.space_group_name_H-M   'P 1'
#
loop_
_entity.id
_entity.type
_entity.pdbx_description
1 polymer ?
#
loop_
_entity_poly.entity_id
_entity_poly.type
_entity_poly.pdbx_seq_one_letter_code
_entity_poly.pdbx_strand_id
1 'polypeptide(L)'
;MTHSTAIEGSTVTEIENQLLFDEGIAAKGRSLTEQMMNVDLKDAYLYAFRIASENPTYTPQLLQQLSALVMRRTGSEYSTIAGHFDSSKGEFRLCNVSAGIGGRSYLAYNKVPRAVDDFCSWLNEEIANADRANIAACYRLSFEVHFRLVTIHPWVDGNGRTTRLVMNMIQRQLGLVPSIVRKEDKGEYIQSLVDSRENDDSTITQDVMLRHHIANLNRRVLQFQENDTVNTQSDTVNVTANANNDTVIGLKKSLQKVYTAILNNPEITHSEIMETLHISESTAKRATRNLKKLGYIARQGSDKTGKWIILK
;
A
#
# COMPACT_ATOMS: atom_id res chain seq x y z
N MET A 1 2.59 -0.30 2.01
CA MET A 1 2.60 0.90 2.90
C MET A 1 3.65 0.75 4.00
N THR A 2 3.60 -0.29 4.81
CA THR A 2 4.51 -0.54 5.94
C THR A 2 6.00 -0.40 5.59
N HIS A 3 6.45 -0.99 4.49
CA HIS A 3 7.84 -0.81 4.04
C HIS A 3 8.18 0.65 3.75
N SER A 4 7.26 1.42 3.15
CA SER A 4 7.52 2.83 2.81
C SER A 4 7.68 3.70 4.07
N THR A 5 6.91 3.45 5.13
CA THR A 5 7.09 4.14 6.42
C THR A 5 8.31 3.64 7.18
N ALA A 6 8.65 2.34 7.06
CA ALA A 6 9.83 1.76 7.67
C ALA A 6 11.15 2.31 7.08
N ILE A 7 11.18 2.69 5.80
CA ILE A 7 12.30 3.41 5.19
C ILE A 7 12.53 4.75 5.91
N GLU A 8 11.48 5.41 6.35
CA GLU A 8 11.51 6.68 7.09
C GLU A 8 11.66 6.50 8.61
N GLY A 9 11.91 5.27 9.06
CA GLY A 9 12.21 4.98 10.48
C GLY A 9 11.05 4.43 11.30
N SER A 10 9.85 4.22 10.73
CA SER A 10 8.77 3.56 11.46
C SER A 10 9.15 2.11 11.78
N THR A 11 8.90 1.72 13.03
CA THR A 11 9.15 0.36 13.52
C THR A 11 7.88 -0.50 13.56
N VAL A 12 6.74 0.06 13.17
CA VAL A 12 5.44 -0.64 13.10
C VAL A 12 5.52 -1.75 12.07
N THR A 13 5.19 -2.97 12.48
CA THR A 13 5.21 -4.16 11.63
C THR A 13 3.97 -4.27 10.74
N GLU A 14 4.01 -5.16 9.73
CA GLU A 14 2.85 -5.41 8.87
C GLU A 14 1.64 -5.93 9.65
N ILE A 15 1.87 -6.81 10.63
CA ILE A 15 0.80 -7.36 11.49
C ILE A 15 0.19 -6.26 12.36
N GLU A 16 1.03 -5.43 13.00
CA GLU A 16 0.56 -4.29 13.79
C GLU A 16 -0.23 -3.29 12.94
N ASN A 17 0.22 -2.99 11.74
CA ASN A 17 -0.53 -2.15 10.79
C ASN A 17 -1.86 -2.77 10.37
N GLN A 18 -1.90 -4.09 10.17
CA GLN A 18 -3.14 -4.78 9.84
C GLN A 18 -4.16 -4.67 10.99
N LEU A 19 -3.71 -4.89 12.23
CA LEU A 19 -4.55 -4.72 13.43
C LEU A 19 -5.05 -3.28 13.58
N LEU A 20 -4.16 -2.30 13.39
CA LEU A 20 -4.50 -0.88 13.43
C LEU A 20 -5.54 -0.51 12.36
N PHE A 21 -5.39 -1.01 11.14
CA PHE A 21 -6.26 -0.66 10.02
C PHE A 21 -7.60 -1.40 10.02
N ASP A 22 -7.61 -2.64 10.46
CA ASP A 22 -8.79 -3.51 10.39
C ASP A 22 -9.63 -3.48 11.66
N GLU A 23 -8.98 -3.31 12.83
CA GLU A 23 -9.61 -3.44 14.14
C GLU A 23 -9.49 -2.16 14.99
N GLY A 24 -8.71 -1.17 14.56
CA GLY A 24 -8.45 0.06 15.30
C GLY A 24 -7.55 -0.16 16.53
N ILE A 25 -6.85 -1.29 16.60
CA ILE A 25 -5.97 -1.62 17.73
C ILE A 25 -4.62 -0.95 17.54
N ALA A 26 -4.27 -0.05 18.45
CA ALA A 26 -2.97 0.64 18.44
C ALA A 26 -1.82 -0.35 18.71
N ALA A 27 -0.71 -0.17 17.99
CA ALA A 27 0.50 -0.96 18.17
C ALA A 27 1.17 -0.62 19.51
N LYS A 28 1.23 -1.60 20.41
CA LYS A 28 1.81 -1.42 21.76
C LYS A 28 3.32 -1.15 21.67
N GLY A 29 3.76 -0.10 22.37
CA GLY A 29 5.18 0.26 22.43
C GLY A 29 5.69 1.02 21.20
N ARG A 30 4.81 1.39 20.24
CA ARG A 30 5.13 2.27 19.12
C ARG A 30 4.67 3.69 19.41
N SER A 31 5.42 4.68 18.93
CA SER A 31 5.01 6.08 19.10
C SER A 31 3.70 6.37 18.34
N LEU A 32 2.94 7.35 18.81
CA LEU A 32 1.74 7.79 18.11
C LEU A 32 2.08 8.33 16.71
N THR A 33 3.20 9.03 16.58
CA THR A 33 3.68 9.56 15.29
C THR A 33 3.91 8.46 14.27
N GLU A 34 4.57 7.34 14.65
CA GLU A 34 4.77 6.21 13.75
C GLU A 34 3.45 5.57 13.32
N GLN A 35 2.50 5.45 14.23
CA GLN A 35 1.18 4.90 13.91
C GLN A 35 0.39 5.83 12.99
N MET A 36 0.39 7.14 13.26
CA MET A 36 -0.29 8.14 12.41
C MET A 36 0.37 8.24 11.04
N MET A 37 1.69 8.13 10.92
CA MET A 37 2.40 8.06 9.64
C MET A 37 1.87 6.90 8.75
N ASN A 38 1.57 5.74 9.33
CA ASN A 38 1.02 4.61 8.62
C ASN A 38 -0.46 4.83 8.24
N VAL A 39 -1.25 5.44 9.12
CA VAL A 39 -2.66 5.79 8.85
C VAL A 39 -2.74 6.82 7.73
N ASP A 40 -1.96 7.90 7.80
CA ASP A 40 -1.91 8.95 6.77
C ASP A 40 -1.52 8.36 5.41
N LEU A 41 -0.49 7.52 5.38
CA LEU A 41 -0.05 6.91 4.13
C LEU A 41 -1.10 5.94 3.56
N LYS A 42 -1.85 5.21 4.41
CA LYS A 42 -2.98 4.38 3.96
C LYS A 42 -4.07 5.23 3.30
N ASP A 43 -4.48 6.32 3.96
CA ASP A 43 -5.51 7.24 3.44
C ASP A 43 -5.04 7.86 2.11
N ALA A 44 -3.77 8.25 2.03
CA ALA A 44 -3.15 8.79 0.82
C ALA A 44 -3.14 7.78 -0.35
N TYR A 45 -2.83 6.50 -0.10
CA TYR A 45 -2.89 5.44 -1.11
C TYR A 45 -4.31 5.18 -1.61
N LEU A 46 -5.31 5.15 -0.73
CA LEU A 46 -6.71 4.97 -1.12
C LEU A 46 -7.18 6.10 -2.04
N TYR A 47 -6.83 7.33 -1.70
CA TYR A 47 -7.11 8.51 -2.50
C TYR A 47 -6.39 8.47 -3.85
N ALA A 48 -5.07 8.27 -3.85
CA ALA A 48 -4.23 8.25 -5.05
C ALA A 48 -4.68 7.17 -6.05
N PHE A 49 -5.02 5.96 -5.58
CA PHE A 49 -5.44 4.87 -6.45
C PHE A 49 -6.84 5.08 -7.03
N ARG A 50 -7.73 5.74 -6.29
CA ARG A 50 -9.03 6.17 -6.84
C ARG A 50 -8.83 7.15 -7.98
N ILE A 51 -8.06 8.23 -7.76
CA ILE A 51 -7.80 9.25 -8.78
C ILE A 51 -7.03 8.66 -9.99
N ALA A 52 -6.07 7.76 -9.76
CA ALA A 52 -5.33 7.11 -10.85
C ALA A 52 -6.25 6.42 -11.87
N SER A 53 -7.39 5.89 -11.41
CA SER A 53 -8.40 5.25 -12.28
C SER A 53 -9.21 6.27 -13.11
N GLU A 54 -9.17 7.54 -12.74
CA GLU A 54 -9.84 8.67 -13.44
C GLU A 54 -8.90 9.32 -14.48
N ASN A 55 -7.67 8.83 -14.65
CA ASN A 55 -6.64 9.39 -15.55
C ASN A 55 -6.41 10.90 -15.31
N PRO A 56 -5.94 11.29 -14.12
CA PRO A 56 -5.82 12.71 -13.77
C PRO A 56 -4.71 13.41 -14.55
N THR A 57 -4.85 14.72 -14.73
CA THR A 57 -3.73 15.58 -15.11
C THR A 57 -2.91 15.91 -13.87
N TYR A 58 -1.60 15.69 -13.93
CA TYR A 58 -0.68 16.03 -12.84
C TYR A 58 -0.42 17.53 -12.81
N THR A 59 -0.65 18.12 -11.66
CA THR A 59 -0.45 19.56 -11.40
C THR A 59 0.29 19.73 -10.06
N PRO A 60 0.95 20.88 -9.82
CA PRO A 60 1.52 21.17 -8.50
C PRO A 60 0.51 21.04 -7.38
N GLN A 61 -0.73 21.45 -7.59
CA GLN A 61 -1.82 21.36 -6.61
C GLN A 61 -2.16 19.89 -6.27
N LEU A 62 -2.20 19.00 -7.27
CA LEU A 62 -2.40 17.57 -7.02
C LEU A 62 -1.25 16.98 -6.21
N LEU A 63 0.01 17.33 -6.52
CA LEU A 63 1.16 16.87 -5.76
C LEU A 63 1.15 17.40 -4.31
N GLN A 64 0.77 18.66 -4.10
CA GLN A 64 0.59 19.25 -2.77
C GLN A 64 -0.53 18.52 -2.00
N GLN A 65 -1.65 18.22 -2.64
CA GLN A 65 -2.75 17.48 -2.04
C GLN A 65 -2.33 16.05 -1.61
N LEU A 66 -1.55 15.36 -2.45
CA LEU A 66 -1.00 14.04 -2.11
C LEU A 66 -0.04 14.14 -0.91
N SER A 67 0.84 15.14 -0.89
CA SER A 67 1.73 15.40 0.25
C SER A 67 0.96 15.75 1.52
N ALA A 68 -0.09 16.58 1.41
CA ALA A 68 -0.96 16.91 2.53
C ALA A 68 -1.60 15.68 3.17
N LEU A 69 -2.03 14.70 2.35
CA LEU A 69 -2.56 13.44 2.87
C LEU A 69 -1.50 12.60 3.57
N VAL A 70 -0.27 12.55 3.02
CA VAL A 70 0.87 11.80 3.59
C VAL A 70 1.34 12.41 4.92
N MET A 71 1.19 13.73 5.10
CA MET A 71 1.68 14.48 6.26
C MET A 71 0.55 14.97 7.19
N ARG A 72 -0.68 14.55 6.97
CA ARG A 72 -1.90 15.11 7.58
C ARG A 72 -1.83 15.22 9.10
N ARG A 73 -1.32 14.19 9.77
CA ARG A 73 -1.25 14.11 11.25
C ARG A 73 0.18 14.18 11.78
N THR A 74 1.17 14.21 10.87
CA THR A 74 2.60 14.19 11.24
C THR A 74 3.36 15.40 10.73
N GLY A 75 2.73 16.27 9.95
CA GLY A 75 3.27 17.55 9.49
C GLY A 75 3.24 18.63 10.59
N SER A 76 3.93 19.74 10.32
CA SER A 76 4.06 20.89 11.21
C SER A 76 4.09 22.19 10.44
N GLU A 77 3.82 23.29 11.13
CA GLU A 77 4.03 24.66 10.64
C GLU A 77 5.49 25.07 10.82
N TYR A 78 6.00 25.79 9.84
CA TYR A 78 7.37 26.29 9.80
C TYR A 78 7.40 27.80 9.58
N SER A 79 8.27 28.50 10.32
CA SER A 79 8.55 29.91 10.15
C SER A 79 9.99 30.08 9.67
N THR A 80 10.17 30.76 8.54
CA THR A 80 11.48 31.03 7.95
C THR A 80 11.61 32.51 7.55
N ILE A 81 12.79 32.93 7.18
CA ILE A 81 13.01 34.31 6.65
C ILE A 81 12.19 34.54 5.37
N ALA A 82 11.90 33.49 4.59
CA ALA A 82 11.15 33.58 3.33
C ALA A 82 9.63 33.53 3.54
N GLY A 83 9.16 33.32 4.77
CA GLY A 83 7.73 33.25 5.11
C GLY A 83 7.36 32.02 5.95
N HIS A 84 6.07 31.78 6.02
CA HIS A 84 5.47 30.67 6.76
C HIS A 84 4.95 29.63 5.77
N PHE A 85 5.05 28.35 6.13
CA PHE A 85 4.46 27.26 5.38
C PHE A 85 4.12 26.07 6.31
N ASP A 86 3.19 25.24 5.90
CA ASP A 86 2.66 24.12 6.67
C ASP A 86 2.80 22.81 5.89
N SER A 87 3.64 21.92 6.38
CA SER A 87 3.86 20.63 5.73
C SER A 87 2.64 19.69 5.82
N SER A 88 1.75 19.88 6.82
CA SER A 88 0.51 19.12 6.91
C SER A 88 -0.52 19.51 5.82
N LYS A 89 -0.34 20.67 5.20
CA LYS A 89 -1.11 21.16 4.04
C LYS A 89 -0.44 20.84 2.70
N GLY A 90 0.73 20.18 2.73
CA GLY A 90 1.50 19.85 1.52
C GLY A 90 2.15 21.05 0.86
N GLU A 91 2.28 22.16 1.57
CA GLU A 91 2.91 23.37 1.05
C GLU A 91 4.40 23.14 0.76
N PHE A 92 4.90 23.73 -0.32
CA PHE A 92 6.30 23.63 -0.67
C PHE A 92 7.15 24.36 0.35
N ARG A 93 8.35 23.83 0.60
CA ARG A 93 9.29 24.40 1.55
C ARG A 93 9.75 25.80 1.15
N LEU A 94 9.88 26.68 2.12
CA LEU A 94 10.50 28.01 2.00
C LEU A 94 11.87 28.06 2.68
N CYS A 95 12.60 26.94 2.70
CA CYS A 95 13.97 26.85 3.20
C CYS A 95 14.78 25.84 2.36
N ASN A 96 16.10 26.00 2.39
CA ASN A 96 16.98 25.03 1.78
C ASN A 96 17.16 23.81 2.69
N VAL A 97 17.25 22.64 2.08
CA VAL A 97 17.42 21.36 2.77
C VAL A 97 18.55 20.56 2.11
N SER A 98 19.15 19.65 2.88
CA SER A 98 20.23 18.76 2.42
C SER A 98 19.96 17.31 2.77
N ALA A 99 20.59 16.38 2.07
CA ALA A 99 20.51 14.95 2.32
C ALA A 99 21.33 14.56 3.55
N GLY A 100 20.70 14.53 4.74
CA GLY A 100 21.37 14.20 5.98
C GLY A 100 22.43 15.23 6.43
N ILE A 101 23.18 14.89 7.46
CA ILE A 101 24.24 15.76 8.02
C ILE A 101 25.46 15.68 7.07
N GLY A 102 25.85 16.83 6.51
CA GLY A 102 26.99 16.94 5.60
C GLY A 102 26.72 16.45 4.17
N GLY A 103 25.46 16.07 3.86
CA GLY A 103 25.07 15.63 2.54
C GLY A 103 24.90 16.78 1.53
N ARG A 104 24.79 16.41 0.24
CA ARG A 104 24.60 17.37 -0.87
C ARG A 104 23.26 18.11 -0.73
N SER A 105 23.26 19.43 -0.93
CA SER A 105 22.07 20.24 -0.94
C SER A 105 21.13 19.87 -2.08
N TYR A 106 19.84 19.93 -1.81
CA TYR A 106 18.79 19.85 -2.84
C TYR A 106 18.62 21.20 -3.54
N LEU A 107 17.71 21.25 -4.50
CA LEU A 107 17.38 22.46 -5.25
C LEU A 107 17.06 23.62 -4.28
N ALA A 108 17.52 24.86 -4.60
CA ALA A 108 17.18 26.02 -3.80
C ALA A 108 15.66 26.21 -3.74
N TYR A 109 15.11 26.56 -2.55
CA TYR A 109 13.67 26.58 -2.31
C TYR A 109 12.90 27.50 -3.28
N ASN A 110 13.49 28.64 -3.66
CA ASN A 110 12.87 29.60 -4.60
C ASN A 110 12.76 29.07 -6.03
N LYS A 111 13.44 28.00 -6.38
CA LYS A 111 13.37 27.32 -7.69
C LYS A 111 12.38 26.15 -7.69
N VAL A 112 11.93 25.71 -6.50
CA VAL A 112 11.04 24.54 -6.34
C VAL A 112 9.73 24.72 -7.11
N PRO A 113 8.99 25.84 -7.01
CA PRO A 113 7.69 25.96 -7.69
C PRO A 113 7.83 25.74 -9.21
N ARG A 114 8.80 26.41 -9.86
CA ARG A 114 9.04 26.23 -11.29
C ARG A 114 9.48 24.81 -11.65
N ALA A 115 10.37 24.22 -10.88
CA ALA A 115 10.82 22.85 -11.13
C ALA A 115 9.69 21.83 -11.04
N VAL A 116 8.71 22.06 -10.14
CA VAL A 116 7.51 21.22 -10.03
C VAL A 116 6.55 21.45 -11.19
N ASP A 117 6.38 22.69 -11.67
CA ASP A 117 5.59 22.98 -12.88
C ASP A 117 6.19 22.29 -14.12
N ASP A 118 7.50 22.44 -14.32
CA ASP A 118 8.23 21.81 -15.42
C ASP A 118 8.13 20.28 -15.34
N PHE A 119 8.25 19.71 -14.13
CA PHE A 119 8.06 18.29 -13.87
C PHE A 119 6.66 17.82 -14.20
N CYS A 120 5.62 18.53 -13.80
CA CYS A 120 4.24 18.17 -14.09
C CYS A 120 3.94 18.21 -15.59
N SER A 121 4.47 19.19 -16.29
CA SER A 121 4.32 19.32 -17.74
C SER A 121 4.96 18.15 -18.46
N TRP A 122 6.22 17.83 -18.14
CA TRP A 122 6.95 16.67 -18.64
C TRP A 122 6.18 15.37 -18.34
N LEU A 123 5.73 15.17 -17.11
CA LEU A 123 5.03 13.95 -16.69
C LEU A 123 3.76 13.72 -17.49
N ASN A 124 2.95 14.75 -17.70
CA ASN A 124 1.71 14.65 -18.46
C ASN A 124 1.98 14.28 -19.93
N GLU A 125 3.04 14.84 -20.53
CA GLU A 125 3.48 14.49 -21.88
C GLU A 125 3.93 13.03 -21.99
N GLU A 126 4.77 12.57 -21.06
CA GLU A 126 5.25 11.19 -21.03
C GLU A 126 4.11 10.17 -20.84
N ILE A 127 3.15 10.47 -19.97
CA ILE A 127 1.99 9.59 -19.76
C ILE A 127 1.10 9.54 -21.01
N ALA A 128 0.91 10.67 -21.69
CA ALA A 128 0.12 10.74 -22.91
C ALA A 128 0.76 9.95 -24.06
N ASN A 129 2.10 9.89 -24.12
CA ASN A 129 2.88 9.20 -25.13
C ASN A 129 3.27 7.76 -24.74
N ALA A 130 2.94 7.30 -23.52
CA ALA A 130 3.35 6.00 -23.02
C ALA A 130 2.74 4.84 -23.84
N ASP A 131 3.58 3.99 -24.38
CA ASP A 131 3.17 2.71 -24.94
C ASP A 131 2.86 1.71 -23.82
N ARG A 132 1.58 1.59 -23.49
CA ARG A 132 1.11 0.72 -22.39
C ARG A 132 1.34 -0.77 -22.66
N ALA A 133 1.62 -1.18 -23.89
CA ALA A 133 2.01 -2.55 -24.22
C ALA A 133 3.46 -2.86 -23.82
N ASN A 134 4.31 -1.83 -23.76
CA ASN A 134 5.68 -1.96 -23.29
C ASN A 134 5.77 -1.80 -21.75
N ILE A 135 5.45 -2.89 -21.05
CA ILE A 135 5.40 -2.94 -19.58
C ILE A 135 6.73 -2.46 -18.94
N ALA A 136 7.87 -2.86 -19.52
CA ALA A 136 9.18 -2.47 -19.00
C ALA A 136 9.42 -0.96 -19.11
N ALA A 137 9.06 -0.35 -20.24
CA ALA A 137 9.15 1.10 -20.43
C ALA A 137 8.23 1.85 -19.45
N CYS A 138 7.00 1.36 -19.24
CA CYS A 138 6.08 1.94 -18.27
C CYS A 138 6.60 1.91 -16.83
N TYR A 139 7.26 0.80 -16.42
CA TYR A 139 7.93 0.78 -15.11
C TYR A 139 9.10 1.75 -15.04
N ARG A 140 9.95 1.81 -16.07
CA ARG A 140 11.06 2.78 -16.14
C ARG A 140 10.57 4.21 -16.05
N LEU A 141 9.50 4.57 -16.76
CA LEU A 141 8.86 5.88 -16.63
C LEU A 141 8.46 6.17 -15.18
N SER A 142 7.80 5.23 -14.52
CA SER A 142 7.38 5.43 -13.12
C SER A 142 8.56 5.60 -12.16
N PHE A 143 9.68 4.92 -12.39
CA PHE A 143 10.91 5.07 -11.61
C PHE A 143 11.65 6.38 -11.92
N GLU A 144 11.61 6.83 -13.17
CA GLU A 144 12.10 8.15 -13.56
C GLU A 144 11.32 9.27 -12.86
N VAL A 145 9.99 9.16 -12.83
CA VAL A 145 9.12 10.09 -12.10
C VAL A 145 9.52 10.16 -10.62
N HIS A 146 9.73 9.00 -10.01
CA HIS A 146 10.18 8.94 -8.61
C HIS A 146 11.52 9.65 -8.41
N PHE A 147 12.51 9.35 -9.25
CA PHE A 147 13.85 9.94 -9.19
C PHE A 147 13.82 11.45 -9.38
N ARG A 148 13.12 11.95 -10.39
CA ARG A 148 13.01 13.41 -10.64
C ARG A 148 12.36 14.13 -9.47
N LEU A 149 11.22 13.63 -8.99
CA LEU A 149 10.48 14.29 -7.92
C LEU A 149 11.23 14.26 -6.58
N VAL A 150 11.88 13.14 -6.24
CA VAL A 150 12.69 13.08 -5.02
C VAL A 150 13.96 13.93 -5.11
N THR A 151 14.48 14.18 -6.32
CA THR A 151 15.62 15.06 -6.58
C THR A 151 15.25 16.54 -6.47
N ILE A 152 14.06 16.95 -6.93
CA ILE A 152 13.52 18.30 -6.69
C ILE A 152 13.36 18.53 -5.19
N HIS A 153 12.91 17.52 -4.45
CA HIS A 153 12.67 17.55 -3.01
C HIS A 153 11.76 18.72 -2.57
N PRO A 154 10.51 18.75 -3.04
CA PRO A 154 9.67 19.94 -2.92
C PRO A 154 9.28 20.30 -1.50
N TRP A 155 9.23 19.34 -0.59
CA TRP A 155 8.76 19.52 0.78
C TRP A 155 9.89 19.50 1.80
N VAL A 156 9.60 19.99 3.00
CA VAL A 156 10.57 19.94 4.11
C VAL A 156 10.67 18.54 4.70
N ASP A 157 9.58 17.77 4.69
CA ASP A 157 9.48 16.38 5.11
C ASP A 157 8.48 15.62 4.24
N GLY A 158 8.43 14.28 4.36
CA GLY A 158 7.52 13.40 3.63
C GLY A 158 7.89 13.16 2.17
N ASN A 159 9.00 13.70 1.66
CA ASN A 159 9.40 13.54 0.25
C ASN A 159 9.48 12.07 -0.17
N GLY A 160 10.16 11.22 0.58
CA GLY A 160 10.29 9.80 0.24
C GLY A 160 8.94 9.08 0.16
N ARG A 161 8.06 9.30 1.13
CA ARG A 161 6.71 8.70 1.17
C ARG A 161 5.84 9.19 0.01
N THR A 162 5.82 10.51 -0.21
CA THR A 162 5.03 11.15 -1.26
C THR A 162 5.51 10.74 -2.66
N THR A 163 6.82 10.71 -2.91
CA THR A 163 7.35 10.34 -4.24
C THR A 163 7.15 8.86 -4.55
N ARG A 164 7.25 7.97 -3.56
CA ARG A 164 6.88 6.56 -3.75
C ARG A 164 5.36 6.38 -3.95
N LEU A 165 4.53 7.19 -3.31
CA LEU A 165 3.08 7.21 -3.55
C LEU A 165 2.76 7.64 -4.99
N VAL A 166 3.36 8.74 -5.48
CA VAL A 166 3.18 9.24 -6.85
C VAL A 166 3.64 8.20 -7.87
N MET A 167 4.79 7.58 -7.67
CA MET A 167 5.27 6.46 -8.49
C MET A 167 4.23 5.34 -8.61
N ASN A 168 3.69 4.89 -7.48
CA ASN A 168 2.69 3.82 -7.45
C ASN A 168 1.34 4.25 -8.02
N MET A 169 0.97 5.52 -7.89
CA MET A 169 -0.20 6.11 -8.52
C MET A 169 -0.11 6.04 -10.05
N ILE A 170 1.04 6.39 -10.62
CA ILE A 170 1.31 6.30 -12.06
C ILE A 170 1.33 4.84 -12.52
N GLN A 171 1.96 3.94 -11.78
CA GLN A 171 1.91 2.52 -12.08
C GLN A 171 0.47 2.01 -12.14
N ARG A 172 -0.38 2.43 -11.19
CA ARG A 172 -1.82 2.10 -11.19
C ARG A 172 -2.54 2.66 -12.41
N GLN A 173 -2.28 3.91 -12.79
CA GLN A 173 -2.85 4.59 -13.97
C GLN A 173 -2.46 3.88 -15.27
N LEU A 174 -1.23 3.37 -15.36
CA LEU A 174 -0.71 2.62 -16.51
C LEU A 174 -1.12 1.14 -16.51
N GLY A 175 -1.92 0.69 -15.53
CA GLY A 175 -2.38 -0.70 -15.43
C GLY A 175 -1.34 -1.66 -14.84
N LEU A 176 -0.29 -1.15 -14.22
CA LEU A 176 0.80 -1.94 -13.66
C LEU A 176 0.55 -2.34 -12.20
N VAL A 177 1.21 -3.40 -11.76
CA VAL A 177 1.25 -3.78 -10.35
C VAL A 177 2.16 -2.80 -9.59
N PRO A 178 1.67 -2.13 -8.51
CA PRO A 178 2.48 -1.19 -7.75
C PRO A 178 3.75 -1.82 -7.17
N SER A 179 4.87 -1.11 -7.32
CA SER A 179 6.18 -1.52 -6.82
C SER A 179 6.31 -1.29 -5.32
N ILE A 180 7.04 -2.17 -4.65
CA ILE A 180 7.37 -2.05 -3.23
C ILE A 180 8.87 -1.88 -3.09
N VAL A 181 9.31 -0.75 -2.53
CA VAL A 181 10.67 -0.62 -2.01
C VAL A 181 10.65 -1.19 -0.59
N ARG A 182 11.36 -2.31 -0.38
CA ARG A 182 11.38 -2.97 0.91
C ARG A 182 12.36 -2.28 1.87
N LYS A 183 12.08 -2.38 3.17
CA LYS A 183 12.98 -1.82 4.19
C LYS A 183 14.37 -2.47 4.17
N GLU A 184 14.43 -3.76 3.81
CA GLU A 184 15.66 -4.53 3.69
C GLU A 184 16.55 -4.00 2.56
N ASP A 185 15.94 -3.48 1.50
CA ASP A 185 16.61 -2.94 0.31
C ASP A 185 16.94 -1.44 0.44
N LYS A 186 16.65 -0.82 1.61
CA LYS A 186 16.81 0.63 1.85
C LYS A 186 18.22 1.14 1.49
N GLY A 187 19.25 0.40 1.89
CA GLY A 187 20.64 0.80 1.66
C GLY A 187 20.95 0.96 0.18
N GLU A 188 20.67 -0.08 -0.62
CA GLU A 188 20.91 -0.07 -2.06
C GLU A 188 20.02 0.95 -2.78
N TYR A 189 18.76 1.05 -2.39
CA TYR A 189 17.83 2.05 -2.93
C TYR A 189 18.32 3.49 -2.70
N ILE A 190 18.74 3.85 -1.48
CA ILE A 190 19.24 5.20 -1.20
C ILE A 190 20.55 5.46 -1.94
N GLN A 191 21.48 4.47 -1.98
CA GLN A 191 22.72 4.60 -2.70
C GLN A 191 22.49 4.82 -4.20
N SER A 192 21.55 4.09 -4.82
CA SER A 192 21.23 4.28 -6.24
C SER A 192 20.72 5.69 -6.54
N LEU A 193 19.93 6.30 -5.64
CA LEU A 193 19.48 7.70 -5.78
C LEU A 193 20.66 8.68 -5.70
N VAL A 194 21.64 8.41 -4.83
CA VAL A 194 22.87 9.22 -4.73
C VAL A 194 23.68 9.08 -5.99
N ASP A 195 23.97 7.86 -6.42
CA ASP A 195 24.79 7.56 -7.61
C ASP A 195 24.17 8.16 -8.88
N SER A 196 22.83 8.04 -9.03
CA SER A 196 22.11 8.66 -10.15
C SER A 196 22.25 10.19 -10.18
N ARG A 197 22.20 10.83 -9.01
CA ARG A 197 22.38 12.29 -8.91
C ARG A 197 23.83 12.73 -9.15
N GLU A 198 24.78 11.94 -8.72
CA GLU A 198 26.20 12.25 -8.89
C GLU A 198 26.67 12.09 -10.33
N ASN A 199 26.13 11.10 -11.04
CA ASN A 199 26.47 10.81 -12.43
C ASN A 199 25.53 11.47 -13.45
N ASP A 200 24.48 12.18 -12.98
CA ASP A 200 23.40 12.73 -13.82
C ASP A 200 22.77 11.67 -14.72
N ASP A 201 22.61 10.46 -14.16
CA ASP A 201 22.11 9.28 -14.85
C ASP A 201 21.04 8.56 -14.03
N SER A 202 19.77 8.81 -14.36
CA SER A 202 18.63 8.18 -13.66
C SER A 202 18.50 6.68 -13.92
N THR A 203 19.17 6.14 -14.94
CA THR A 203 19.08 4.71 -15.28
C THR A 203 19.62 3.82 -14.17
N ILE A 204 20.59 4.31 -13.38
CA ILE A 204 21.14 3.59 -12.21
C ILE A 204 20.02 3.27 -11.20
N THR A 205 19.24 4.29 -10.81
CA THR A 205 18.07 4.09 -9.91
C THR A 205 17.01 3.23 -10.56
N GLN A 206 16.69 3.45 -11.84
CA GLN A 206 15.68 2.68 -12.57
C GLN A 206 16.03 1.19 -12.59
N ASP A 207 17.29 0.82 -12.85
CA ASP A 207 17.73 -0.57 -12.91
C ASP A 207 17.68 -1.25 -11.55
N VAL A 208 18.09 -0.55 -10.48
CA VAL A 208 17.97 -1.05 -9.10
C VAL A 208 16.50 -1.29 -8.75
N MET A 209 15.64 -0.31 -9.01
CA MET A 209 14.21 -0.42 -8.68
C MET A 209 13.52 -1.50 -9.52
N LEU A 210 13.87 -1.66 -10.80
CA LEU A 210 13.32 -2.70 -11.66
C LEU A 210 13.74 -4.09 -11.16
N ARG A 211 15.00 -4.30 -10.80
CA ARG A 211 15.51 -5.54 -10.23
C ARG A 211 14.78 -5.90 -8.92
N HIS A 212 14.63 -4.93 -8.00
CA HIS A 212 13.88 -5.13 -6.77
C HIS A 212 12.40 -5.46 -7.04
N HIS A 213 11.77 -4.81 -8.02
CA HIS A 213 10.40 -5.09 -8.39
C HIS A 213 10.23 -6.51 -8.92
N ILE A 214 11.08 -6.97 -9.83
CA ILE A 214 11.08 -8.34 -10.36
C ILE A 214 11.28 -9.35 -9.23
N ALA A 215 12.23 -9.12 -8.33
CA ALA A 215 12.45 -9.98 -7.17
C ALA A 215 11.20 -10.06 -6.25
N ASN A 216 10.50 -8.93 -6.06
CA ASN A 216 9.26 -8.88 -5.29
C ASN A 216 8.11 -9.64 -5.99
N LEU A 217 7.97 -9.51 -7.31
CA LEU A 217 6.96 -10.26 -8.08
C LEU A 217 7.23 -11.77 -8.00
N ASN A 218 8.47 -12.20 -8.23
CA ASN A 218 8.85 -13.62 -8.14
C ASN A 218 8.54 -14.21 -6.76
N ARG A 219 8.86 -13.49 -5.69
CA ARG A 219 8.57 -13.90 -4.31
C ARG A 219 7.07 -14.07 -4.08
N ARG A 220 6.24 -13.20 -4.64
CA ARG A 220 4.77 -13.32 -4.57
C ARG A 220 4.25 -14.51 -5.34
N VAL A 221 4.76 -14.76 -6.55
CA VAL A 221 4.40 -15.94 -7.36
C VAL A 221 4.73 -17.22 -6.61
N LEU A 222 5.93 -17.35 -6.03
CA LEU A 222 6.32 -18.50 -5.23
C LEU A 222 5.38 -18.72 -4.02
N GLN A 223 5.03 -17.65 -3.29
CA GLN A 223 4.09 -17.74 -2.18
C GLN A 223 2.69 -18.21 -2.61
N PHE A 224 2.23 -17.84 -3.80
CA PHE A 224 0.97 -18.36 -4.35
C PHE A 224 1.08 -19.84 -4.69
N GLN A 225 2.16 -20.27 -5.35
CA GLN A 225 2.39 -21.66 -5.70
C GLN A 225 2.51 -22.57 -4.46
N GLU A 226 3.22 -22.13 -3.41
CA GLU A 226 3.32 -22.87 -2.14
C GLU A 226 1.95 -23.01 -1.46
N ASN A 227 1.12 -21.96 -1.47
CA ASN A 227 -0.23 -22.03 -0.92
C ASN A 227 -1.15 -22.97 -1.72
N ASP A 228 -0.99 -23.04 -3.04
CA ASP A 228 -1.76 -23.95 -3.90
C ASP A 228 -1.31 -25.41 -3.70
N THR A 229 -0.01 -25.68 -3.52
CA THR A 229 0.50 -27.04 -3.24
C THR A 229 0.08 -27.55 -1.86
N VAL A 230 -0.03 -26.68 -0.85
CA VAL A 230 -0.57 -27.06 0.47
C VAL A 230 -2.07 -27.38 0.38
N ASN A 231 -2.82 -26.70 -0.48
CA ASN A 231 -4.23 -27.02 -0.72
C ASN A 231 -4.40 -28.34 -1.52
N THR A 232 -3.50 -28.67 -2.45
CA THR A 232 -3.57 -29.91 -3.24
C THR A 232 -3.08 -31.15 -2.47
N GLN A 233 -2.24 -31.01 -1.44
CA GLN A 233 -1.84 -32.13 -0.59
C GLN A 233 -2.86 -32.51 0.47
N SER A 234 -3.84 -31.63 0.78
CA SER A 234 -4.97 -31.96 1.66
C SER A 234 -6.15 -32.62 0.92
N ASP A 235 -6.12 -32.64 -0.44
CA ASP A 235 -7.23 -33.13 -1.26
C ASP A 235 -7.04 -34.58 -1.78
N THR A 236 -6.06 -35.34 -1.26
CA THR A 236 -5.89 -36.77 -1.63
C THR A 236 -6.67 -37.73 -0.73
N VAL A 237 -7.78 -37.31 -0.11
CA VAL A 237 -8.77 -38.23 0.43
C VAL A 237 -10.18 -37.75 0.08
N ASN A 238 -10.81 -38.49 -0.85
CA ASN A 238 -12.23 -38.49 -1.24
C ASN A 238 -12.64 -37.53 -2.38
N VAL A 239 -12.50 -38.03 -3.59
CA VAL A 239 -13.32 -37.66 -4.75
C VAL A 239 -14.69 -38.32 -4.61
N THR A 240 -15.73 -37.54 -4.32
CA THR A 240 -17.07 -37.71 -4.91
C THR A 240 -17.87 -36.40 -4.81
N ALA A 241 -18.13 -35.82 -5.99
CA ALA A 241 -19.28 -35.00 -6.39
C ALA A 241 -19.69 -33.78 -5.57
N ASN A 242 -19.59 -32.55 -6.03
CA ASN A 242 -20.57 -31.89 -6.90
C ASN A 242 -20.23 -30.43 -7.14
N ALA A 243 -20.45 -30.04 -8.37
CA ALA A 243 -20.40 -28.67 -8.89
C ALA A 243 -21.28 -27.72 -8.08
N ASN A 244 -20.68 -26.59 -7.65
CA ASN A 244 -21.23 -25.24 -7.54
C ASN A 244 -20.30 -24.37 -6.70
N ASN A 245 -19.17 -23.94 -7.24
CA ASN A 245 -18.16 -23.11 -6.55
C ASN A 245 -17.94 -21.73 -7.24
N ASP A 246 -19.02 -21.03 -7.62
CA ASP A 246 -18.88 -19.75 -8.34
C ASP A 246 -19.40 -18.52 -7.60
N THR A 247 -19.48 -18.51 -6.26
CA THR A 247 -20.12 -17.35 -5.59
C THR A 247 -19.44 -16.83 -4.31
N VAL A 248 -18.12 -16.99 -4.13
CA VAL A 248 -17.45 -16.49 -2.89
C VAL A 248 -16.23 -15.61 -3.21
N ILE A 249 -16.31 -14.75 -4.20
CA ILE A 249 -15.30 -13.73 -4.49
C ILE A 249 -15.64 -12.50 -3.64
N GLY A 250 -14.96 -12.32 -2.48
CA GLY A 250 -15.07 -11.11 -1.65
C GLY A 250 -15.02 -11.28 -0.12
N LEU A 251 -15.03 -12.50 0.41
CA LEU A 251 -14.92 -12.72 1.86
C LEU A 251 -13.46 -12.85 2.32
N LYS A 252 -13.13 -12.27 3.48
CA LYS A 252 -11.83 -12.52 4.14
C LYS A 252 -11.63 -14.02 4.37
N LYS A 253 -10.42 -14.53 4.16
CA LYS A 253 -10.07 -15.97 4.21
C LYS A 253 -10.54 -16.68 5.51
N SER A 254 -10.53 -15.97 6.65
CA SER A 254 -11.05 -16.49 7.93
C SER A 254 -12.58 -16.64 7.95
N LEU A 255 -13.32 -15.69 7.33
CA LEU A 255 -14.77 -15.77 7.19
C LEU A 255 -15.17 -16.83 6.18
N GLN A 256 -14.38 -17.00 5.11
CA GLN A 256 -14.60 -18.01 4.09
C GLN A 256 -14.50 -19.43 4.66
N LYS A 257 -13.50 -19.71 5.52
CA LYS A 257 -13.38 -21.02 6.20
C LYS A 257 -14.61 -21.33 7.06
N VAL A 258 -15.08 -20.35 7.84
CA VAL A 258 -16.29 -20.53 8.69
C VAL A 258 -17.54 -20.67 7.81
N TYR A 259 -17.64 -19.90 6.72
CA TYR A 259 -18.76 -20.02 5.77
C TYR A 259 -18.76 -21.41 5.11
N THR A 260 -17.64 -21.92 4.65
CA THR A 260 -17.51 -23.27 4.07
C THR A 260 -17.89 -24.37 5.08
N ALA A 261 -17.47 -24.23 6.34
CA ALA A 261 -17.85 -25.18 7.38
C ALA A 261 -19.38 -25.20 7.60
N ILE A 262 -20.03 -24.04 7.58
CA ILE A 262 -21.49 -23.90 7.68
C ILE A 262 -22.20 -24.45 6.42
N LEU A 263 -21.62 -24.20 5.23
CA LEU A 263 -22.15 -24.72 3.97
C LEU A 263 -22.16 -26.25 3.94
N ASN A 264 -21.09 -26.87 4.43
CA ASN A 264 -20.94 -28.33 4.48
C ASN A 264 -21.81 -28.97 5.58
N ASN A 265 -22.05 -28.26 6.69
CA ASN A 265 -22.92 -28.71 7.77
C ASN A 265 -23.76 -27.52 8.30
N PRO A 266 -24.97 -27.31 7.79
CA PRO A 266 -25.85 -26.22 8.24
C PRO A 266 -26.28 -26.31 9.71
N GLU A 267 -26.11 -27.44 10.37
CA GLU A 267 -26.45 -27.64 11.80
C GLU A 267 -25.22 -27.42 12.71
N ILE A 268 -24.03 -27.17 12.13
CA ILE A 268 -22.78 -27.00 12.87
C ILE A 268 -22.89 -25.94 13.98
N THR A 269 -22.45 -26.31 15.16
CA THR A 269 -22.43 -25.45 16.34
C THR A 269 -21.15 -24.62 16.39
N HIS A 270 -21.10 -23.56 17.21
CA HIS A 270 -19.88 -22.78 17.40
C HIS A 270 -18.73 -23.62 17.98
N SER A 271 -19.03 -24.62 18.82
CA SER A 271 -18.03 -25.53 19.38
C SER A 271 -17.43 -26.43 18.31
N GLU A 272 -18.24 -26.97 17.41
CA GLU A 272 -17.77 -27.79 16.29
C GLU A 272 -16.98 -26.96 15.26
N ILE A 273 -17.39 -25.70 15.00
CA ILE A 273 -16.59 -24.76 14.17
C ILE A 273 -15.23 -24.52 14.81
N MET A 274 -15.17 -24.32 16.12
CA MET A 274 -13.94 -24.15 16.89
C MET A 274 -13.01 -25.37 16.75
N GLU A 275 -13.53 -26.56 16.92
CA GLU A 275 -12.76 -27.81 16.81
C GLU A 275 -12.31 -28.08 15.37
N THR A 276 -13.23 -27.95 14.39
CA THR A 276 -12.96 -28.23 12.98
C THR A 276 -11.91 -27.28 12.37
N LEU A 277 -11.95 -26.01 12.77
CA LEU A 277 -11.09 -24.98 12.20
C LEU A 277 -9.90 -24.60 13.10
N HIS A 278 -9.77 -25.25 14.26
CA HIS A 278 -8.73 -24.97 15.28
C HIS A 278 -8.65 -23.47 15.66
N ILE A 279 -9.82 -22.83 15.89
CA ILE A 279 -9.95 -21.42 16.27
C ILE A 279 -10.61 -21.27 17.64
N SER A 280 -10.41 -20.12 18.31
CA SER A 280 -11.09 -19.87 19.59
C SER A 280 -12.60 -19.69 19.41
N GLU A 281 -13.38 -19.99 20.46
CA GLU A 281 -14.84 -19.80 20.45
C GLU A 281 -15.24 -18.35 20.16
N SER A 282 -14.50 -17.39 20.71
CA SER A 282 -14.69 -15.96 20.44
C SER A 282 -14.51 -15.62 18.96
N THR A 283 -13.55 -16.25 18.29
CA THR A 283 -13.30 -16.10 16.86
C THR A 283 -14.42 -16.71 16.02
N ALA A 284 -14.91 -17.89 16.38
CA ALA A 284 -16.04 -18.53 15.71
C ALA A 284 -17.34 -17.70 15.82
N LYS A 285 -17.66 -17.22 17.03
CA LYS A 285 -18.80 -16.33 17.27
C LYS A 285 -18.71 -15.00 16.52
N ARG A 286 -17.52 -14.41 16.45
CA ARG A 286 -17.28 -13.16 15.70
C ARG A 286 -17.45 -13.37 14.20
N ALA A 287 -16.90 -14.46 13.66
CA ALA A 287 -17.01 -14.79 12.24
C ALA A 287 -18.47 -15.02 11.81
N THR A 288 -19.24 -15.80 12.55
CA THR A 288 -20.67 -16.04 12.24
C THR A 288 -21.49 -14.75 12.36
N ARG A 289 -21.19 -13.87 13.32
CA ARG A 289 -21.84 -12.55 13.42
C ARG A 289 -21.55 -11.69 12.21
N ASN A 290 -20.30 -11.68 11.73
CA ASN A 290 -19.92 -10.93 10.53
C ASN A 290 -20.58 -11.50 9.27
N LEU A 291 -20.64 -12.82 9.10
CA LEU A 291 -21.33 -13.46 7.98
C LEU A 291 -22.84 -13.14 7.98
N LYS A 292 -23.48 -13.10 9.16
CA LYS A 292 -24.87 -12.62 9.30
C LYS A 292 -25.01 -11.16 8.86
N LYS A 293 -24.13 -10.27 9.35
CA LYS A 293 -24.15 -8.82 9.02
C LYS A 293 -23.96 -8.57 7.52
N LEU A 294 -23.14 -9.40 6.86
CA LEU A 294 -22.87 -9.32 5.42
C LEU A 294 -23.95 -10.01 4.56
N GLY A 295 -24.96 -10.64 5.19
CA GLY A 295 -26.08 -11.29 4.51
C GLY A 295 -25.70 -12.60 3.82
N TYR A 296 -24.66 -13.30 4.26
CA TYR A 296 -24.29 -14.61 3.72
C TYR A 296 -25.02 -15.75 4.40
N ILE A 297 -25.32 -15.62 5.70
CA ILE A 297 -26.03 -16.62 6.49
C ILE A 297 -27.11 -15.98 7.38
N ALA A 298 -28.11 -16.77 7.72
CA ALA A 298 -29.07 -16.46 8.76
C ALA A 298 -29.18 -17.64 9.74
N ARG A 299 -29.74 -17.43 10.94
CA ARG A 299 -30.01 -18.50 11.89
C ARG A 299 -31.51 -18.73 11.98
N GLN A 300 -31.94 -19.95 11.82
CA GLN A 300 -33.33 -20.37 12.04
C GLN A 300 -33.40 -21.24 13.30
N GLY A 301 -34.22 -20.85 14.26
CA GLY A 301 -34.34 -21.53 15.55
C GLY A 301 -33.45 -20.97 16.65
N SER A 302 -33.27 -21.72 17.74
CA SER A 302 -32.51 -21.31 18.92
C SER A 302 -30.97 -21.41 18.65
N ASP A 303 -30.18 -20.78 19.53
CA ASP A 303 -28.68 -20.87 19.41
C ASP A 303 -28.15 -22.29 19.69
N LYS A 304 -28.94 -23.14 20.38
CA LYS A 304 -28.54 -24.51 20.74
C LYS A 304 -29.02 -25.57 19.74
N THR A 305 -30.21 -25.41 19.16
CA THR A 305 -30.87 -26.42 18.31
C THR A 305 -31.28 -25.89 16.94
N GLY A 306 -30.91 -24.65 16.60
CA GLY A 306 -31.24 -24.07 15.30
C GLY A 306 -30.23 -24.45 14.23
N LYS A 307 -30.57 -24.21 12.97
CA LYS A 307 -29.73 -24.41 11.80
C LYS A 307 -29.34 -23.09 11.11
N TRP A 308 -28.24 -23.09 10.42
CA TRP A 308 -27.83 -22.00 9.57
C TRP A 308 -28.53 -22.07 8.23
N ILE A 309 -29.01 -20.95 7.74
CA ILE A 309 -29.55 -20.79 6.39
C ILE A 309 -28.53 -20.02 5.56
N ILE A 310 -28.19 -20.57 4.43
CA ILE A 310 -27.31 -19.92 3.44
C ILE A 310 -28.17 -18.97 2.61
N LEU A 311 -27.76 -17.70 2.51
CA LEU A 311 -28.49 -16.63 1.81
C LEU A 311 -27.81 -16.21 0.51
N LYS A 312 -26.49 -16.42 0.37
CA LYS A 312 -25.70 -16.11 -0.84
C LYS A 312 -24.73 -17.22 -1.12
#